data_fb04aa08ba03b5ac4986782cf3499076
#
_entry.id   fb04aa08ba03b5ac4986782cf3499076
#
_cell.length_a   1.000
_cell.length_b   1.000
_cell.length_c   1.000
_cell.angle_alpha   90.00
_cell.angle_beta   90.00
_cell.angle_gamma   90.00
#
_symmetry.space_group_name_H-M   'P 1'
#
loop_
_entity.id
_entity.type
_entity.pdbx_description
1 polymer ?
#
loop_
_entity_poly.entity_id
_entity_poly.type
_entity_poly.pdbx_seq_one_letter_code
_entity_poly.pdbx_strand_id
1 'polypeptide(L)'
;MSVRLLDDIINIKGDGTGVAGLRSSFKFIMITVLGVALGWFFAVKLGFDTVHLPFIGDIALGWLMIPVFAFSVVATGNAVNISDGLDGLAGGLLMASFGAFGIIALLQGQFMLAGFCFTVIGAILAYLWFNIYPARFFMGDVGSFALGTSLGVVAMMTNAFFLLPIIGILFVVEAGSSAIQIFSKKVFKRKVFISAPIHHHLEAQGWPETKVTMRFWVIATVAAFVGVLVALAGGHILL
;
A
#
# COMPACT_ATOMS: atom_id res chain seq x y z
N MET A 1 15.66 -1.75 -10.26
CA MET A 1 16.96 -1.06 -10.10
C MET A 1 17.28 -0.10 -11.24
N SER A 2 17.09 -0.46 -12.51
CA SER A 2 17.39 0.38 -13.69
C SER A 2 16.53 1.65 -13.84
N VAL A 3 15.24 1.64 -13.45
CA VAL A 3 14.32 2.78 -13.61
C VAL A 3 14.65 3.92 -12.64
N ARG A 4 15.11 3.59 -11.43
CA ARG A 4 15.52 4.58 -10.43
C ARG A 4 16.82 5.28 -10.83
N LEU A 5 17.77 4.53 -11.35
CA LEU A 5 19.01 5.11 -11.87
C LEU A 5 18.72 6.14 -12.97
N LEU A 6 17.68 5.87 -13.78
CA LEU A 6 17.22 6.79 -14.82
C LEU A 6 16.55 8.04 -14.22
N ASP A 7 15.70 7.86 -13.19
CA ASP A 7 15.05 8.97 -12.47
C ASP A 7 16.08 9.85 -11.75
N ASP A 8 17.02 9.22 -11.05
CA ASP A 8 18.10 9.92 -10.35
C ASP A 8 19.06 10.62 -11.33
N ILE A 9 19.40 10.01 -12.47
CA ILE A 9 20.23 10.64 -13.51
C ILE A 9 19.50 11.82 -14.17
N ILE A 10 18.19 11.71 -14.38
CA ILE A 10 17.38 12.81 -14.92
C ILE A 10 17.27 13.94 -13.89
N ASN A 11 17.15 13.62 -12.59
CA ASN A 11 17.14 14.59 -11.51
C ASN A 11 18.49 15.33 -11.37
N ILE A 12 19.61 14.63 -11.54
CA ILE A 12 20.96 15.23 -11.47
C ILE A 12 21.28 16.08 -12.69
N LYS A 13 20.75 15.73 -13.87
CA LYS A 13 20.95 16.49 -15.12
C LYS A 13 19.93 17.61 -15.35
N GLY A 14 18.93 17.74 -14.50
CA GLY A 14 17.92 18.81 -14.61
C GLY A 14 18.50 20.18 -14.31
N ASP A 15 18.13 21.18 -15.12
CA ASP A 15 18.63 22.58 -15.10
C ASP A 15 18.20 23.41 -13.87
N GLY A 16 18.18 22.85 -12.66
CA GLY A 16 18.00 23.63 -11.42
C GLY A 16 16.66 24.35 -11.24
N THR A 17 15.69 24.14 -12.10
CA THR A 17 14.35 24.78 -12.07
C THR A 17 13.24 23.85 -11.59
N GLY A 18 13.42 23.22 -10.42
CA GLY A 18 12.33 22.49 -9.72
C GLY A 18 12.18 21.01 -10.11
N VAL A 19 12.00 20.21 -9.10
CA VAL A 19 11.62 18.78 -9.04
C VAL A 19 11.53 18.06 -10.39
N ALA A 20 12.66 17.63 -10.93
CA ALA A 20 12.74 16.86 -12.17
C ALA A 20 12.69 15.36 -11.89
N GLY A 21 11.57 14.86 -11.33
CA GLY A 21 11.28 13.43 -11.28
C GLY A 21 10.44 13.00 -12.48
N LEU A 22 10.34 11.70 -12.72
CA LEU A 22 9.42 11.16 -13.72
C LEU A 22 8.00 11.67 -13.47
N ARG A 23 7.32 12.11 -14.53
CA ARG A 23 5.93 12.59 -14.42
C ARG A 23 5.04 11.53 -13.76
N SER A 24 4.15 11.93 -12.86
CA SER A 24 3.22 11.03 -12.16
C SER A 24 2.44 10.11 -13.10
N SER A 25 2.07 10.59 -14.29
CA SER A 25 1.41 9.78 -15.32
C SER A 25 2.29 8.64 -15.83
N PHE A 26 3.59 8.86 -15.98
CA PHE A 26 4.52 7.82 -16.41
C PHE A 26 4.72 6.77 -15.31
N LYS A 27 4.86 7.18 -14.05
CA LYS A 27 4.92 6.28 -12.89
C LYS A 27 3.65 5.41 -12.83
N PHE A 28 2.47 6.02 -12.98
CA PHE A 28 1.19 5.31 -13.01
C PHE A 28 1.11 4.26 -14.13
N ILE A 29 1.53 4.62 -15.35
CA ILE A 29 1.54 3.69 -16.49
C ILE A 29 2.48 2.51 -16.22
N MET A 30 3.69 2.77 -15.72
CA MET A 30 4.66 1.71 -15.41
C MET A 30 4.11 0.71 -14.37
N ILE A 31 3.50 1.21 -13.30
CA ILE A 31 2.92 0.35 -12.25
C ILE A 31 1.72 -0.42 -12.81
N THR A 32 0.92 0.21 -13.67
CA THR A 32 -0.21 -0.46 -14.33
C THR A 32 0.27 -1.58 -15.25
N VAL A 33 1.29 -1.33 -16.07
CA VAL A 33 1.89 -2.36 -16.95
C VAL A 33 2.44 -3.52 -16.11
N LEU A 34 3.15 -3.22 -15.02
CA LEU A 34 3.64 -4.23 -14.08
C LEU A 34 2.48 -5.03 -13.48
N GLY A 35 1.44 -4.35 -13.00
CA GLY A 35 0.26 -4.98 -12.42
C GLY A 35 -0.47 -5.90 -13.40
N VAL A 36 -0.64 -5.49 -14.65
CA VAL A 36 -1.25 -6.30 -15.72
C VAL A 36 -0.36 -7.50 -16.05
N ALA A 37 0.96 -7.31 -16.18
CA ALA A 37 1.90 -8.39 -16.45
C ALA A 37 1.90 -9.45 -15.34
N LEU A 38 1.91 -9.00 -14.07
CA LEU A 38 1.79 -9.90 -12.92
C LEU A 38 0.43 -10.59 -12.90
N GLY A 39 -0.67 -9.86 -13.10
CA GLY A 39 -2.00 -10.43 -13.15
C GLY A 39 -2.14 -11.50 -14.24
N TRP A 40 -1.59 -11.25 -15.42
CA TRP A 40 -1.53 -12.26 -16.48
C TRP A 40 -0.71 -13.48 -16.07
N PHE A 41 0.48 -13.26 -15.48
CA PHE A 41 1.33 -14.34 -15.03
C PHE A 41 0.64 -15.21 -13.96
N PHE A 42 0.01 -14.60 -12.98
CA PHE A 42 -0.70 -15.30 -11.91
C PHE A 42 -1.93 -16.04 -12.44
N ALA A 43 -2.77 -15.39 -13.25
CA ALA A 43 -4.00 -16.00 -13.77
C ALA A 43 -3.70 -17.11 -14.80
N VAL A 44 -2.77 -16.87 -15.75
CA VAL A 44 -2.56 -17.77 -16.87
C VAL A 44 -1.48 -18.83 -16.59
N LYS A 45 -0.40 -18.47 -15.91
CA LYS A 45 0.72 -19.38 -15.66
C LYS A 45 0.61 -20.15 -14.36
N LEU A 46 0.10 -19.50 -13.31
CA LEU A 46 -0.01 -20.11 -11.99
C LEU A 46 -1.43 -20.63 -11.69
N GLY A 47 -2.43 -20.33 -12.52
CA GLY A 47 -3.80 -20.81 -12.36
C GLY A 47 -4.55 -20.18 -11.18
N PHE A 48 -4.13 -18.99 -10.74
CA PHE A 48 -4.87 -18.22 -9.72
C PHE A 48 -6.07 -17.56 -10.40
N ASP A 49 -7.22 -18.20 -10.34
CA ASP A 49 -8.46 -17.77 -10.98
C ASP A 49 -9.61 -17.48 -9.99
N THR A 50 -9.37 -17.69 -8.68
CA THR A 50 -10.35 -17.49 -7.62
C THR A 50 -9.89 -16.45 -6.62
N VAL A 51 -10.85 -15.71 -6.04
CA VAL A 51 -10.62 -14.81 -4.89
C VAL A 51 -11.55 -15.22 -3.76
N HIS A 52 -10.99 -15.35 -2.57
CA HIS A 52 -11.77 -15.71 -1.39
C HIS A 52 -12.48 -14.49 -0.80
N LEU A 53 -13.81 -14.59 -0.67
CA LEU A 53 -14.61 -13.62 0.05
C LEU A 53 -14.93 -14.16 1.45
N PRO A 54 -14.53 -13.46 2.53
CA PRO A 54 -14.77 -13.92 3.90
C PRO A 54 -16.24 -14.29 4.13
N PHE A 55 -16.47 -15.41 4.81
CA PHE A 55 -17.80 -15.97 5.14
C PHE A 55 -18.64 -16.47 3.96
N ILE A 56 -18.23 -16.25 2.72
CA ILE A 56 -18.97 -16.67 1.50
C ILE A 56 -18.21 -17.80 0.79
N GLY A 57 -16.88 -17.73 0.75
CA GLY A 57 -16.02 -18.72 0.09
C GLY A 57 -15.37 -18.18 -1.19
N ASP A 58 -14.89 -19.09 -2.02
CA ASP A 58 -14.12 -18.77 -3.22
C ASP A 58 -15.04 -18.39 -4.39
N ILE A 59 -14.75 -17.26 -5.00
CA ILE A 59 -15.42 -16.74 -6.18
C ILE A 59 -14.47 -16.89 -7.37
N ALA A 60 -14.87 -17.67 -8.36
CA ALA A 60 -14.11 -17.82 -9.60
C ALA A 60 -14.22 -16.55 -10.45
N LEU A 61 -13.11 -15.90 -10.69
CA LEU A 61 -13.01 -14.70 -11.51
C LEU A 61 -12.54 -15.00 -12.93
N GLY A 62 -11.85 -16.12 -13.14
CA GLY A 62 -11.25 -16.45 -14.43
C GLY A 62 -10.39 -15.31 -14.96
N TRP A 63 -10.66 -14.83 -16.18
CA TRP A 63 -9.91 -13.71 -16.80
C TRP A 63 -10.03 -12.38 -16.07
N LEU A 64 -11.05 -12.17 -15.25
CA LEU A 64 -11.20 -10.97 -14.42
C LEU A 64 -10.13 -10.90 -13.31
N MET A 65 -9.43 -12.00 -13.02
CA MET A 65 -8.30 -12.00 -12.12
C MET A 65 -7.21 -11.00 -12.58
N ILE A 66 -6.99 -10.85 -13.89
CA ILE A 66 -5.96 -9.95 -14.42
C ILE A 66 -6.22 -8.49 -14.01
N PRO A 67 -7.38 -7.89 -14.32
CA PRO A 67 -7.65 -6.52 -13.88
C PRO A 67 -7.78 -6.38 -12.36
N VAL A 68 -8.25 -7.37 -11.63
CA VAL A 68 -8.32 -7.33 -10.16
C VAL A 68 -6.92 -7.31 -9.56
N PHE A 69 -6.01 -8.15 -10.06
CA PHE A 69 -4.62 -8.16 -9.63
C PHE A 69 -3.93 -6.82 -9.95
N ALA A 70 -4.09 -6.33 -11.18
CA ALA A 70 -3.56 -5.04 -11.59
C ALA A 70 -4.10 -3.90 -10.70
N PHE A 71 -5.40 -3.91 -10.41
CA PHE A 71 -6.01 -2.94 -9.49
C PHE A 71 -5.41 -3.01 -8.09
N SER A 72 -5.24 -4.23 -7.54
CA SER A 72 -4.61 -4.41 -6.22
C SER A 72 -3.23 -3.75 -6.17
N VAL A 73 -2.36 -4.07 -7.15
CA VAL A 73 -0.98 -3.56 -7.23
C VAL A 73 -0.94 -2.04 -7.41
N VAL A 74 -1.77 -1.51 -8.31
CA VAL A 74 -1.82 -0.06 -8.60
C VAL A 74 -2.39 0.71 -7.42
N ALA A 75 -3.48 0.21 -6.83
CA ALA A 75 -4.16 0.88 -5.72
C ALA A 75 -3.25 0.95 -4.48
N THR A 76 -2.62 -0.18 -4.09
CA THR A 76 -1.73 -0.22 -2.94
C THR A 76 -0.45 0.58 -3.17
N GLY A 77 0.16 0.49 -4.36
CA GLY A 77 1.33 1.28 -4.70
C GLY A 77 1.09 2.77 -4.56
N ASN A 78 -0.01 3.27 -5.11
CA ASN A 78 -0.37 4.68 -5.00
C ASN A 78 -0.80 5.06 -3.58
N ALA A 79 -1.56 4.22 -2.87
CA ALA A 79 -2.03 4.52 -1.53
C ALA A 79 -0.87 4.64 -0.53
N VAL A 80 0.12 3.74 -0.60
CA VAL A 80 1.33 3.82 0.23
C VAL A 80 2.14 5.07 -0.12
N ASN A 81 2.32 5.38 -1.40
CA ASN A 81 3.03 6.59 -1.82
C ASN A 81 2.34 7.88 -1.33
N ILE A 82 1.00 7.94 -1.38
CA ILE A 82 0.22 9.07 -0.84
C ILE A 82 0.38 9.18 0.68
N SER A 83 0.53 8.05 1.39
CA SER A 83 0.69 8.01 2.84
C SER A 83 2.11 8.32 3.32
N ASP A 84 3.09 8.40 2.42
CA ASP A 84 4.49 8.72 2.74
C ASP A 84 4.71 10.25 2.83
N GLY A 85 3.86 10.92 3.62
CA GLY A 85 3.86 12.38 3.77
C GLY A 85 4.29 12.89 5.14
N LEU A 86 4.37 12.01 6.16
CA LEU A 86 4.84 12.35 7.51
C LEU A 86 5.90 11.35 7.98
N ASP A 87 6.78 11.81 8.85
CA ASP A 87 7.85 11.01 9.43
C ASP A 87 7.31 9.75 10.12
N GLY A 88 7.78 8.59 9.69
CA GLY A 88 7.40 7.27 10.23
C GLY A 88 6.00 6.78 9.83
N LEU A 89 5.17 7.59 9.18
CA LEU A 89 3.78 7.23 8.93
C LEU A 89 3.68 5.99 8.02
N ALA A 90 4.15 6.08 6.79
CA ALA A 90 4.05 4.97 5.83
C ALA A 90 4.75 3.70 6.33
N GLY A 91 5.93 3.84 6.94
CA GLY A 91 6.67 2.72 7.50
C GLY A 91 5.90 1.95 8.56
N GLY A 92 5.26 2.65 9.52
CA GLY A 92 4.47 2.01 10.56
C GLY A 92 3.20 1.34 10.05
N LEU A 93 2.50 1.96 9.09
CA LEU A 93 1.33 1.37 8.44
C LEU A 93 1.69 0.10 7.65
N LEU A 94 2.81 0.14 6.92
CA LEU A 94 3.33 -1.03 6.18
C LEU A 94 3.71 -2.16 7.12
N MET A 95 4.39 -1.85 8.24
CA MET A 95 4.78 -2.85 9.23
C MET A 95 3.56 -3.60 9.77
N ALA A 96 2.49 -2.89 10.14
CA ALA A 96 1.25 -3.50 10.61
C ALA A 96 0.60 -4.38 9.51
N SER A 97 0.55 -3.88 8.27
CA SER A 97 -0.06 -4.58 7.14
C SER A 97 0.72 -5.83 6.74
N PHE A 98 2.04 -5.75 6.56
CA PHE A 98 2.87 -6.93 6.28
C PHE A 98 2.85 -7.92 7.44
N GLY A 99 2.72 -7.45 8.69
CA GLY A 99 2.56 -8.30 9.86
C GLY A 99 1.30 -9.16 9.78
N ALA A 100 0.17 -8.53 9.48
CA ALA A 100 -1.10 -9.23 9.31
C ALA A 100 -1.05 -10.26 8.18
N PHE A 101 -0.60 -9.86 6.99
CA PHE A 101 -0.47 -10.78 5.85
C PHE A 101 0.57 -11.87 6.08
N GLY A 102 1.67 -11.57 6.79
CA GLY A 102 2.67 -12.56 7.19
C GLY A 102 2.09 -13.62 8.12
N ILE A 103 1.26 -13.23 9.08
CA ILE A 103 0.53 -14.15 9.95
C ILE A 103 -0.47 -14.97 9.13
N ILE A 104 -1.26 -14.37 8.25
CA ILE A 104 -2.21 -15.08 7.38
C ILE A 104 -1.46 -16.11 6.52
N ALA A 105 -0.38 -15.72 5.86
CA ALA A 105 0.44 -16.63 5.06
C ALA A 105 1.03 -17.79 5.89
N LEU A 106 1.49 -17.50 7.12
CA LEU A 106 2.01 -18.51 8.03
C LEU A 106 0.93 -19.55 8.40
N LEU A 107 -0.26 -19.07 8.73
CA LEU A 107 -1.39 -19.92 9.09
C LEU A 107 -1.93 -20.75 7.90
N GLN A 108 -1.74 -20.23 6.67
CA GLN A 108 -2.04 -20.98 5.42
C GLN A 108 -0.93 -21.97 5.03
N GLY A 109 0.16 -22.09 5.82
CA GLY A 109 1.30 -22.95 5.49
C GLY A 109 2.21 -22.38 4.37
N GLN A 110 2.02 -21.14 3.96
CA GLN A 110 2.82 -20.46 2.93
C GLN A 110 4.10 -19.88 3.55
N PHE A 111 4.97 -20.74 4.07
CA PHE A 111 6.15 -20.33 4.85
C PHE A 111 7.10 -19.38 4.10
N MET A 112 7.28 -19.56 2.80
CA MET A 112 8.14 -18.67 1.99
C MET A 112 7.57 -17.27 1.90
N LEU A 113 6.26 -17.14 1.72
CA LEU A 113 5.58 -15.84 1.66
C LEU A 113 5.56 -15.16 3.04
N ALA A 114 5.32 -15.93 4.10
CA ALA A 114 5.44 -15.43 5.47
C ALA A 114 6.86 -14.94 5.76
N GLY A 115 7.88 -15.71 5.38
CA GLY A 115 9.30 -15.33 5.47
C GLY A 115 9.61 -14.03 4.74
N PHE A 116 9.07 -13.87 3.52
CA PHE A 116 9.17 -12.60 2.79
C PHE A 116 8.57 -11.42 3.58
N CYS A 117 7.34 -11.56 4.10
CA CYS A 117 6.69 -10.52 4.87
C CYS A 117 7.49 -10.13 6.12
N PHE A 118 8.00 -11.11 6.88
CA PHE A 118 8.79 -10.83 8.07
C PHE A 118 10.17 -10.24 7.75
N THR A 119 10.76 -10.60 6.62
CA THR A 119 11.99 -9.96 6.13
C THR A 119 11.75 -8.50 5.79
N VAL A 120 10.64 -8.20 5.11
CA VAL A 120 10.23 -6.82 4.82
C VAL A 120 10.01 -6.03 6.11
N ILE A 121 9.37 -6.62 7.13
CA ILE A 121 9.19 -5.98 8.44
C ILE A 121 10.54 -5.67 9.07
N GLY A 122 11.49 -6.61 9.05
CA GLY A 122 12.84 -6.37 9.57
C GLY A 122 13.54 -5.18 8.88
N ALA A 123 13.40 -5.08 7.55
CA ALA A 123 13.94 -3.95 6.78
C ALA A 123 13.23 -2.63 7.12
N ILE A 124 11.90 -2.65 7.28
CA ILE A 124 11.11 -1.48 7.67
C ILE A 124 11.48 -1.02 9.10
N LEU A 125 11.71 -1.95 10.03
CA LEU A 125 12.15 -1.60 11.39
C LEU A 125 13.51 -0.88 11.39
N ALA A 126 14.46 -1.39 10.60
CA ALA A 126 15.76 -0.72 10.43
C ALA A 126 15.61 0.67 9.78
N TYR A 127 14.72 0.81 8.81
CA TYR A 127 14.38 2.08 8.19
C TYR A 127 13.74 3.05 9.18
N LEU A 128 12.72 2.60 9.95
CA LEU A 128 11.99 3.40 10.91
C LEU A 128 12.89 3.95 12.02
N TRP A 129 13.94 3.23 12.40
CA TRP A 129 14.93 3.74 13.38
C TRP A 129 15.48 5.12 13.01
N PHE A 130 15.55 5.40 11.69
CA PHE A 130 16.06 6.67 11.17
C PHE A 130 14.97 7.59 10.62
N ASN A 131 13.75 7.06 10.40
CA ASN A 131 12.64 7.81 9.81
C ASN A 131 11.59 8.26 10.84
N ILE A 132 11.69 7.85 12.12
CA ILE A 132 10.87 8.43 13.20
C ILE A 132 11.28 9.89 13.41
N TYR A 133 10.28 10.74 13.68
CA TYR A 133 10.43 12.18 13.85
C TYR A 133 11.50 12.55 14.90
N PRO A 134 12.44 13.47 14.63
CA PRO A 134 12.69 14.06 13.31
C PRO A 134 13.48 13.13 12.39
N ALA A 135 12.92 12.85 11.20
CA ALA A 135 13.51 11.89 10.27
C ALA A 135 14.87 12.34 9.74
N ARG A 136 15.78 11.37 9.62
CA ARG A 136 17.11 11.59 9.03
C ARG A 136 17.15 11.29 7.53
N PHE A 137 16.24 10.45 7.04
CA PHE A 137 16.04 10.19 5.62
C PHE A 137 14.64 9.65 5.35
N PHE A 138 14.21 9.72 4.10
CA PHE A 138 12.86 9.39 3.65
C PHE A 138 12.89 8.20 2.70
N MET A 139 11.75 7.48 2.63
CA MET A 139 11.58 6.31 1.77
C MET A 139 11.60 6.70 0.29
N GLY A 140 11.01 7.85 -0.02
CA GLY A 140 10.83 8.36 -1.37
C GLY A 140 9.93 7.48 -2.24
N ASP A 141 9.63 7.96 -3.43
CA ASP A 141 8.68 7.32 -4.35
C ASP A 141 9.02 5.85 -4.65
N VAL A 142 10.30 5.53 -4.80
CA VAL A 142 10.70 4.16 -5.16
C VAL A 142 10.47 3.18 -4.02
N GLY A 143 10.77 3.58 -2.80
CA GLY A 143 10.53 2.74 -1.63
C GLY A 143 9.05 2.54 -1.38
N SER A 144 8.27 3.63 -1.38
CA SER A 144 6.84 3.59 -1.14
C SER A 144 6.07 2.81 -2.23
N PHE A 145 6.38 3.02 -3.51
CA PHE A 145 5.79 2.22 -4.59
C PHE A 145 6.24 0.76 -4.54
N ALA A 146 7.52 0.47 -4.26
CA ALA A 146 7.99 -0.91 -4.19
C ALA A 146 7.30 -1.69 -3.06
N LEU A 147 7.21 -1.10 -1.87
CA LEU A 147 6.56 -1.73 -0.73
C LEU A 147 5.04 -1.81 -0.91
N GLY A 148 4.42 -0.75 -1.45
CA GLY A 148 2.98 -0.73 -1.72
C GLY A 148 2.57 -1.77 -2.76
N THR A 149 3.27 -1.86 -3.90
CA THR A 149 3.00 -2.88 -4.92
C THR A 149 3.24 -4.29 -4.39
N SER A 150 4.30 -4.49 -3.60
CA SER A 150 4.58 -5.78 -2.94
C SER A 150 3.46 -6.17 -1.99
N LEU A 151 2.89 -5.22 -1.22
CA LEU A 151 1.76 -5.47 -0.34
C LEU A 151 0.53 -5.95 -1.13
N GLY A 152 0.24 -5.31 -2.28
CA GLY A 152 -0.84 -5.74 -3.18
C GLY A 152 -0.64 -7.15 -3.72
N VAL A 153 0.59 -7.50 -4.10
CA VAL A 153 0.95 -8.87 -4.54
C VAL A 153 0.75 -9.87 -3.41
N VAL A 154 1.24 -9.57 -2.21
CA VAL A 154 1.08 -10.44 -1.03
C VAL A 154 -0.39 -10.69 -0.71
N ALA A 155 -1.24 -9.65 -0.76
CA ALA A 155 -2.68 -9.79 -0.55
C ALA A 155 -3.34 -10.71 -1.59
N MET A 156 -2.88 -10.66 -2.85
CA MET A 156 -3.37 -11.56 -3.90
C MET A 156 -2.84 -13.00 -3.70
N MET A 157 -1.58 -13.18 -3.33
CA MET A 157 -0.97 -14.50 -3.10
C MET A 157 -1.58 -15.23 -1.90
N THR A 158 -1.98 -14.50 -0.87
CA THR A 158 -2.70 -15.06 0.29
C THR A 158 -4.18 -15.28 0.02
N ASN A 159 -4.65 -15.02 -1.19
CA ASN A 159 -6.09 -15.02 -1.55
C ASN A 159 -6.95 -14.13 -0.64
N ALA A 160 -6.34 -13.08 -0.06
CA ALA A 160 -6.94 -12.21 0.96
C ALA A 160 -7.17 -10.77 0.45
N PHE A 161 -7.48 -10.62 -0.85
CA PHE A 161 -7.70 -9.33 -1.50
C PHE A 161 -8.79 -8.50 -0.77
N PHE A 162 -9.90 -9.14 -0.37
CA PHE A 162 -10.98 -8.44 0.32
C PHE A 162 -10.64 -8.06 1.78
N LEU A 163 -9.58 -8.62 2.35
CA LEU A 163 -9.06 -8.19 3.65
C LEU A 163 -8.12 -6.99 3.55
N LEU A 164 -7.58 -6.73 2.36
CA LEU A 164 -6.66 -5.62 2.14
C LEU A 164 -7.23 -4.25 2.56
N PRO A 165 -8.49 -3.90 2.25
CA PRO A 165 -9.08 -2.64 2.73
C PRO A 165 -9.27 -2.58 4.24
N ILE A 166 -9.43 -3.72 4.92
CA ILE A 166 -9.56 -3.79 6.38
C ILE A 166 -8.18 -3.62 7.01
N ILE A 167 -7.21 -4.45 6.61
CA ILE A 167 -5.84 -4.44 7.14
C ILE A 167 -5.16 -3.10 6.84
N GLY A 168 -5.34 -2.59 5.63
CA GLY A 168 -4.78 -1.33 5.15
C GLY A 168 -5.75 -0.15 5.21
N ILE A 169 -6.68 -0.12 6.18
CA ILE A 169 -7.75 0.90 6.22
C ILE A 169 -7.22 2.33 6.17
N LEU A 170 -6.08 2.60 6.77
CA LEU A 170 -5.50 3.94 6.73
C LEU A 170 -4.95 4.30 5.35
N PHE A 171 -4.42 3.35 4.59
CA PHE A 171 -4.07 3.58 3.19
C PHE A 171 -5.31 3.90 2.35
N VAL A 172 -6.44 3.24 2.64
CA VAL A 172 -7.72 3.53 1.99
C VAL A 172 -8.22 4.93 2.36
N VAL A 173 -8.12 5.33 3.62
CA VAL A 173 -8.54 6.65 4.09
C VAL A 173 -7.65 7.76 3.50
N GLU A 174 -6.34 7.56 3.45
CA GLU A 174 -5.37 8.50 2.86
C GLU A 174 -5.64 8.72 1.36
N ALA A 175 -5.66 7.63 0.59
CA ALA A 175 -5.93 7.70 -0.84
C ALA A 175 -7.35 8.18 -1.13
N GLY A 176 -8.35 7.70 -0.36
CA GLY A 176 -9.75 8.09 -0.49
C GLY A 176 -9.99 9.56 -0.22
N SER A 177 -9.39 10.12 0.83
CA SER A 177 -9.49 11.55 1.15
C SER A 177 -8.90 12.42 0.03
N SER A 178 -7.79 12.01 -0.56
CA SER A 178 -7.17 12.67 -1.70
C SER A 178 -8.06 12.60 -2.95
N ALA A 179 -8.61 11.42 -3.25
CA ALA A 179 -9.51 11.22 -4.38
C ALA A 179 -10.80 12.07 -4.25
N ILE A 180 -11.43 12.06 -3.06
CA ILE A 180 -12.62 12.86 -2.76
C ILE A 180 -12.30 14.35 -2.92
N GLN A 181 -11.16 14.82 -2.41
CA GLN A 181 -10.76 16.22 -2.53
C GLN A 181 -10.56 16.64 -3.98
N ILE A 182 -9.87 15.82 -4.78
CA ILE A 182 -9.64 16.08 -6.21
C ILE A 182 -10.97 16.12 -6.98
N PHE A 183 -11.83 15.12 -6.75
CA PHE A 183 -13.15 15.03 -7.36
C PHE A 183 -14.02 16.26 -7.02
N SER A 184 -14.09 16.60 -5.72
CA SER A 184 -14.88 17.74 -5.27
C SER A 184 -14.38 19.08 -5.84
N LYS A 185 -13.06 19.29 -5.91
CA LYS A 185 -12.49 20.48 -6.54
C LYS A 185 -12.81 20.55 -8.04
N LYS A 186 -12.75 19.40 -8.74
CA LYS A 186 -12.97 19.33 -10.18
C LYS A 186 -14.45 19.55 -10.55
N VAL A 187 -15.36 18.88 -9.83
CA VAL A 187 -16.80 18.87 -10.14
C VAL A 187 -17.54 20.02 -9.46
N PHE A 188 -17.37 20.15 -8.14
CA PHE A 188 -18.13 21.11 -7.31
C PHE A 188 -17.38 22.40 -7.03
N LYS A 189 -16.12 22.54 -7.51
CA LYS A 189 -15.25 23.72 -7.32
C LYS A 189 -15.04 24.12 -5.85
N ARG A 190 -15.25 23.19 -4.90
CA ARG A 190 -15.10 23.42 -3.46
C ARG A 190 -14.22 22.37 -2.81
N LYS A 191 -13.63 22.75 -1.68
CA LYS A 191 -12.85 21.81 -0.85
C LYS A 191 -13.79 21.06 0.11
N VAL A 192 -13.57 19.76 0.31
CA VAL A 192 -14.19 18.95 1.37
C VAL A 192 -13.32 19.00 2.64
N PHE A 193 -12.02 18.81 2.47
CA PHE A 193 -11.04 18.88 3.54
C PHE A 193 -10.24 20.20 3.47
N ILE A 194 -9.73 20.67 4.60
CA ILE A 194 -8.84 21.85 4.66
C ILE A 194 -7.62 21.58 3.77
N SER A 195 -7.02 20.39 3.94
CA SER A 195 -5.97 19.83 3.09
C SER A 195 -6.24 18.35 2.84
N ALA A 196 -5.59 17.74 1.88
CA ALA A 196 -5.62 16.30 1.60
C ALA A 196 -4.21 15.88 1.17
N PRO A 197 -3.78 14.69 1.55
CA PRO A 197 -4.47 13.58 2.26
C PRO A 197 -4.93 13.92 3.69
N ILE A 198 -5.59 12.94 4.37
CA ILE A 198 -6.21 13.18 5.68
C ILE A 198 -5.21 13.56 6.78
N HIS A 199 -3.97 13.06 6.74
CA HIS A 199 -2.94 13.45 7.68
C HIS A 199 -2.66 14.96 7.62
N HIS A 200 -2.59 15.56 6.43
CA HIS A 200 -2.44 17.00 6.28
C HIS A 200 -3.68 17.80 6.72
N HIS A 201 -4.87 17.19 6.67
CA HIS A 201 -6.06 17.81 7.23
C HIS A 201 -5.96 17.95 8.76
N LEU A 202 -5.46 16.87 9.42
CA LEU A 202 -5.28 16.88 10.87
C LEU A 202 -4.18 17.86 11.30
N GLU A 203 -3.07 17.95 10.54
CA GLU A 203 -2.04 18.98 10.77
C GLU A 203 -2.62 20.40 10.63
N ALA A 204 -3.43 20.64 9.58
CA ALA A 204 -4.10 21.92 9.36
C ALA A 204 -5.12 22.27 10.49
N GLN A 205 -5.57 21.27 11.25
CA GLN A 205 -6.37 21.46 12.47
C GLN A 205 -5.49 21.68 13.73
N GLY A 206 -4.17 21.75 13.59
CA GLY A 206 -3.25 22.01 14.71
C GLY A 206 -2.75 20.76 15.43
N TRP A 207 -2.91 19.56 14.85
CA TRP A 207 -2.29 18.37 15.42
C TRP A 207 -0.80 18.33 15.07
N PRO A 208 0.10 18.12 16.03
CA PRO A 208 1.51 17.89 15.69
C PRO A 208 1.67 16.57 14.94
N GLU A 209 2.62 16.53 14.04
CA GLU A 209 2.95 15.39 13.17
C GLU A 209 3.06 14.07 13.94
N THR A 210 3.82 14.08 15.04
CA THR A 210 4.00 12.91 15.91
C THR A 210 2.69 12.37 16.47
N LYS A 211 1.73 13.24 16.78
CA LYS A 211 0.41 12.83 17.27
C LYS A 211 -0.42 12.15 16.18
N VAL A 212 -0.33 12.62 14.95
CA VAL A 212 -1.01 12.01 13.79
C VAL A 212 -0.41 10.62 13.56
N THR A 213 0.91 10.53 13.38
CA THR A 213 1.63 9.29 13.12
C THR A 213 1.36 8.22 14.19
N MET A 214 1.50 8.57 15.47
CA MET A 214 1.29 7.60 16.56
C MET A 214 -0.13 7.08 16.63
N ARG A 215 -1.14 7.95 16.45
CA ARG A 215 -2.54 7.52 16.43
C ARG A 215 -2.85 6.64 15.24
N PHE A 216 -2.28 6.94 14.08
CA PHE A 216 -2.44 6.11 12.89
C PHE A 216 -1.80 4.73 13.07
N TRP A 217 -0.65 4.63 13.73
CA TRP A 217 -0.05 3.34 14.08
C TRP A 217 -0.96 2.49 14.96
N VAL A 218 -1.58 3.11 15.98
CA VAL A 218 -2.53 2.40 16.85
C VAL A 218 -3.73 1.89 16.05
N ILE A 219 -4.34 2.74 15.23
CA ILE A 219 -5.48 2.35 14.38
C ILE A 219 -5.07 1.25 13.39
N ALA A 220 -3.92 1.38 12.73
CA ALA A 220 -3.42 0.38 11.79
C ALA A 220 -3.19 -0.97 12.47
N THR A 221 -2.60 -0.98 13.67
CA THR A 221 -2.37 -2.22 14.43
C THR A 221 -3.69 -2.91 14.80
N VAL A 222 -4.67 -2.15 15.28
CA VAL A 222 -6.00 -2.69 15.59
C VAL A 222 -6.69 -3.22 14.34
N ALA A 223 -6.64 -2.48 13.22
CA ALA A 223 -7.23 -2.89 11.95
C ALA A 223 -6.55 -4.15 11.37
N ALA A 224 -5.22 -4.22 11.48
CA ALA A 224 -4.44 -5.40 11.09
C ALA A 224 -4.86 -6.63 11.89
N PHE A 225 -5.01 -6.49 13.22
CA PHE A 225 -5.49 -7.56 14.09
C PHE A 225 -6.91 -8.00 13.73
N VAL A 226 -7.83 -7.04 13.52
CA VAL A 226 -9.19 -7.34 13.06
C VAL A 226 -9.17 -8.09 11.72
N GLY A 227 -8.31 -7.67 10.77
CA GLY A 227 -8.15 -8.36 9.49
C GLY A 227 -7.71 -9.82 9.64
N VAL A 228 -6.78 -10.10 10.55
CA VAL A 228 -6.37 -11.49 10.87
C VAL A 228 -7.52 -12.28 11.49
N LEU A 229 -8.28 -11.69 12.41
CA LEU A 229 -9.45 -12.35 12.99
C LEU A 229 -10.53 -12.66 11.93
N VAL A 230 -10.76 -11.75 11.00
CA VAL A 230 -11.70 -11.97 9.88
C VAL A 230 -11.17 -13.06 8.94
N ALA A 231 -9.85 -13.14 8.71
CA ALA A 231 -9.26 -14.24 7.95
C ALA A 231 -9.50 -15.60 8.61
N LEU A 232 -9.30 -15.67 9.92
CA LEU A 232 -9.54 -16.90 10.70
C LEU A 232 -11.03 -17.31 10.69
N ALA A 233 -11.92 -16.36 10.98
CA ALA A 233 -13.36 -16.63 11.06
C ALA A 233 -14.00 -16.82 9.68
N GLY A 234 -13.45 -16.20 8.65
CA GLY A 234 -14.01 -16.13 7.30
C GLY A 234 -13.60 -17.28 6.38
N GLY A 235 -12.89 -18.31 6.88
CA GLY A 235 -12.54 -19.50 6.10
C GLY A 235 -11.30 -19.37 5.21
N HIS A 236 -10.49 -18.31 5.33
CA HIS A 236 -9.21 -18.18 4.61
C HIS A 236 -8.17 -19.20 5.08
N ILE A 237 -8.36 -19.75 6.26
CA ILE A 237 -7.44 -20.65 6.92
C ILE A 237 -8.25 -21.89 7.29
N LEU A 238 -7.99 -23.00 6.61
CA LEU A 238 -8.51 -24.29 7.00
C LEU A 238 -7.67 -24.78 8.17
N LEU A 239 -8.23 -24.77 9.36
CA LEU A 239 -7.66 -25.40 10.56
C LEU A 239 -7.79 -26.91 10.50
#